data_7993d62e8bb8dcb4c086be2ae4a1683a
#
_entry.id   7993d62e8bb8dcb4c086be2ae4a1683a
#
_cell.length_a   1.000
_cell.length_b   1.000
_cell.length_c   1.000
_cell.angle_alpha   90.00
_cell.angle_beta   90.00
_cell.angle_gamma   90.00
#
_symmetry.space_group_name_H-M   'P 1'
#
loop_
_entity.id
_entity.type
_entity.pdbx_description
1 polymer ?
#
loop_
_entity_poly.entity_id
_entity_poly.type
_entity_poly.pdbx_seq_one_letter_code
_entity_poly.pdbx_strand_id
1 'polypeptide(L)'
;MNPIIYIPAICIFLLILLFILYRRKNYYPYAARHLLTKREYRFYLLLREVADEYHCIICPKVGVKDLLAVTDTKQYMKYFHKIAQKHVDFVICDKDLYVLFAIELDDSTHETRDARKRDHLKDKAFAAAGIPLKRITDIDKKQIRKLFR
;
A
#
# COMPACT_ATOMS: atom_id res chain seq x y z
N MET A 1 -42.58 49.02 0.96
CA MET A 1 -41.72 48.25 0.09
C MET A 1 -42.38 46.91 -0.16
N ASN A 2 -42.64 46.55 -1.42
CA ASN A 2 -43.46 45.38 -1.78
C ASN A 2 -42.63 44.10 -1.60
N PRO A 3 -42.93 43.19 -0.64
CA PRO A 3 -42.11 41.99 -0.36
C PRO A 3 -42.00 41.04 -1.55
N ILE A 4 -42.91 41.15 -2.51
CA ILE A 4 -42.94 40.30 -3.70
C ILE A 4 -41.69 40.47 -4.59
N ILE A 5 -41.05 41.66 -4.55
CA ILE A 5 -39.84 41.91 -5.36
C ILE A 5 -38.62 41.08 -4.92
N TYR A 6 -38.58 40.65 -3.64
CA TYR A 6 -37.44 39.90 -3.11
C TYR A 6 -37.54 38.37 -3.30
N ILE A 7 -38.76 37.88 -3.62
CA ILE A 7 -38.98 36.43 -3.80
C ILE A 7 -38.08 35.82 -4.85
N PRO A 8 -37.93 36.37 -6.07
CA PRO A 8 -37.07 35.79 -7.06
C PRO A 8 -35.59 35.78 -6.67
N ALA A 9 -35.13 36.83 -5.97
CA ALA A 9 -33.73 36.90 -5.51
C ALA A 9 -33.45 35.84 -4.44
N ILE A 10 -34.39 35.56 -3.52
CA ILE A 10 -34.28 34.53 -2.49
C ILE A 10 -34.27 33.13 -3.18
N CYS A 11 -35.15 32.91 -4.16
CA CYS A 11 -35.19 31.63 -4.89
C CYS A 11 -33.87 31.36 -5.61
N ILE A 12 -33.30 32.37 -6.30
CA ILE A 12 -32.01 32.27 -6.98
C ILE A 12 -30.90 31.98 -5.97
N PHE A 13 -30.88 32.67 -4.83
CA PHE A 13 -29.90 32.42 -3.78
C PHE A 13 -29.96 30.99 -3.24
N LEU A 14 -31.19 30.48 -2.97
CA LEU A 14 -31.40 29.10 -2.51
C LEU A 14 -30.95 28.08 -3.58
N LEU A 15 -31.23 28.32 -4.85
CA LEU A 15 -30.77 27.44 -5.93
C LEU A 15 -29.25 27.41 -6.05
N ILE A 16 -28.59 28.57 -5.93
CA ILE A 16 -27.11 28.65 -5.93
C ILE A 16 -26.55 27.92 -4.71
N LEU A 17 -27.14 28.13 -3.52
CA LEU A 17 -26.71 27.44 -2.31
C LEU A 17 -26.88 25.93 -2.43
N LEU A 18 -28.02 25.44 -2.92
CA LEU A 18 -28.26 24.02 -3.18
C LEU A 18 -27.28 23.46 -4.19
N PHE A 19 -26.97 24.20 -5.25
CA PHE A 19 -25.98 23.81 -6.25
C PHE A 19 -24.58 23.70 -5.64
N ILE A 20 -24.17 24.66 -4.80
CA ILE A 20 -22.88 24.65 -4.10
C ILE A 20 -22.81 23.44 -3.16
N LEU A 21 -23.86 23.18 -2.38
CA LEU A 21 -23.93 22.02 -1.47
C LEU A 21 -23.89 20.69 -2.23
N TYR A 22 -24.62 20.60 -3.34
CA TYR A 22 -24.58 19.44 -4.21
C TYR A 22 -23.18 19.18 -4.80
N ARG A 23 -22.53 20.22 -5.32
CA ARG A 23 -21.15 20.12 -5.82
C ARG A 23 -20.16 19.71 -4.75
N ARG A 24 -20.27 20.24 -3.52
CA ARG A 24 -19.42 19.84 -2.38
C ARG A 24 -19.60 18.38 -2.01
N LYS A 25 -20.84 17.90 -1.96
CA LYS A 25 -21.17 16.51 -1.60
C LYS A 25 -20.61 15.51 -2.63
N ASN A 26 -20.56 15.88 -3.91
CA ASN A 26 -20.14 15.03 -5.02
C ASN A 26 -18.71 15.29 -5.51
N TYR A 27 -17.93 16.08 -4.75
CA TYR A 27 -16.52 16.34 -5.09
C TYR A 27 -15.61 15.26 -4.48
N TYR A 28 -14.94 14.49 -5.34
CA TYR A 28 -13.95 13.48 -4.96
C TYR A 28 -12.57 13.91 -5.47
N PRO A 29 -11.67 14.41 -4.60
CA PRO A 29 -10.38 14.98 -4.98
C PRO A 29 -9.31 13.88 -5.18
N TYR A 30 -9.55 12.96 -6.10
CA TYR A 30 -8.63 11.87 -6.41
C TYR A 30 -8.04 12.01 -7.80
N ALA A 31 -6.77 11.66 -7.93
CA ALA A 31 -6.06 11.58 -9.19
C ALA A 31 -5.27 10.27 -9.26
N ALA A 32 -5.08 9.75 -10.46
CA ALA A 32 -4.20 8.61 -10.68
C ALA A 32 -2.74 8.99 -10.39
N ARG A 33 -1.98 8.05 -9.84
CA ARG A 33 -0.54 8.19 -9.62
C ARG A 33 0.21 6.94 -10.08
N HIS A 34 1.49 7.06 -10.29
CA HIS A 34 2.34 5.89 -10.51
C HIS A 34 2.33 4.97 -9.29
N LEU A 35 2.20 3.66 -9.52
CA LEU A 35 2.19 2.65 -8.47
C LEU A 35 3.53 2.57 -7.73
N LEU A 36 4.63 2.64 -8.48
CA LEU A 36 6.00 2.54 -7.98
C LEU A 36 6.71 3.89 -8.03
N THR A 37 7.55 4.16 -7.05
CA THR A 37 8.54 5.24 -7.11
C THR A 37 9.60 4.94 -8.18
N LYS A 38 10.40 5.93 -8.57
CA LYS A 38 11.49 5.73 -9.56
C LYS A 38 12.49 4.67 -9.11
N ARG A 39 12.79 4.59 -7.80
CA ARG A 39 13.71 3.60 -7.21
C ARG A 39 13.11 2.21 -7.24
N GLU A 40 11.88 2.06 -6.79
CA GLU A 40 11.13 0.79 -6.82
C GLU A 40 10.93 0.29 -8.25
N TYR A 41 10.69 1.19 -9.21
CA TYR A 41 10.54 0.81 -10.61
C TYR A 41 11.85 0.25 -11.20
N ARG A 42 13.00 0.87 -10.88
CA ARG A 42 14.32 0.33 -11.30
C ARG A 42 14.55 -1.06 -10.71
N PHE A 43 14.27 -1.23 -9.43
CA PHE A 43 14.37 -2.52 -8.77
C PHE A 43 13.44 -3.56 -9.42
N TYR A 44 12.17 -3.18 -9.69
CA TYR A 44 11.20 -4.05 -10.36
C TYR A 44 11.68 -4.57 -11.71
N LEU A 45 12.33 -3.73 -12.52
CA LEU A 45 12.83 -4.16 -13.84
C LEU A 45 13.87 -5.29 -13.70
N LEU A 46 14.82 -5.16 -12.77
CA LEU A 46 15.82 -6.20 -12.50
C LEU A 46 15.21 -7.43 -11.82
N LEU A 47 14.28 -7.19 -10.88
CA LEU A 47 13.57 -8.26 -10.18
C LEU A 47 12.79 -9.13 -11.17
N ARG A 48 12.13 -8.52 -12.16
CA ARG A 48 11.37 -9.22 -13.21
C ARG A 48 12.25 -10.17 -14.01
N GLU A 49 13.43 -9.71 -14.45
CA GLU A 49 14.35 -10.57 -15.17
C GLU A 49 14.76 -11.80 -14.35
N VAL A 50 15.00 -11.61 -13.04
CA VAL A 50 15.36 -12.72 -12.15
C VAL A 50 14.15 -13.61 -11.85
N ALA A 51 12.98 -13.05 -11.58
CA ALA A 51 11.76 -13.81 -11.30
C ALA A 51 11.36 -14.69 -12.49
N ASP A 52 11.54 -14.20 -13.74
CA ASP A 52 11.31 -14.97 -14.95
C ASP A 52 12.24 -16.21 -15.05
N GLU A 53 13.51 -16.07 -14.62
CA GLU A 53 14.46 -17.21 -14.56
C GLU A 53 13.99 -18.30 -13.58
N TYR A 54 13.23 -17.93 -12.52
CA TYR A 54 12.70 -18.85 -11.50
C TYR A 54 11.22 -19.19 -11.69
N HIS A 55 10.59 -18.74 -12.78
CA HIS A 55 9.16 -18.92 -13.07
C HIS A 55 8.24 -18.42 -11.96
N CYS A 56 8.59 -17.27 -11.34
CA CYS A 56 7.87 -16.65 -10.25
C CYS A 56 7.05 -15.44 -10.71
N ILE A 57 5.97 -15.16 -9.99
CA ILE A 57 5.11 -14.01 -10.20
C ILE A 57 5.47 -12.92 -9.19
N ILE A 58 5.53 -11.66 -9.65
CA ILE A 58 5.79 -10.50 -8.81
C ILE A 58 4.48 -9.73 -8.58
N CYS A 59 4.12 -9.52 -7.33
CA CYS A 59 3.01 -8.68 -6.91
C CYS A 59 3.57 -7.44 -6.19
N PRO A 60 3.52 -6.23 -6.80
CA PRO A 60 4.00 -5.01 -6.16
C PRO A 60 2.96 -4.41 -5.22
N LYS A 61 3.42 -3.74 -4.14
CA LYS A 61 2.60 -2.94 -3.21
C LYS A 61 1.43 -3.70 -2.59
N VAL A 62 1.70 -4.90 -2.08
CA VAL A 62 0.68 -5.75 -1.46
C VAL A 62 0.45 -5.36 -0.01
N GLY A 63 -0.81 -5.25 0.40
CA GLY A 63 -1.19 -5.02 1.79
C GLY A 63 -0.84 -6.21 2.68
N VAL A 64 -0.26 -5.96 3.86
CA VAL A 64 0.09 -7.04 4.80
C VAL A 64 -1.15 -7.80 5.24
N LYS A 65 -2.29 -7.14 5.38
CA LYS A 65 -3.61 -7.75 5.69
C LYS A 65 -4.12 -8.72 4.62
N ASP A 66 -3.61 -8.60 3.39
CA ASP A 66 -4.00 -9.46 2.26
C ASP A 66 -3.09 -10.70 2.16
N LEU A 67 -1.97 -10.70 2.92
CA LEU A 67 -1.01 -11.79 3.01
C LEU A 67 -1.14 -12.59 4.30
N LEU A 68 -1.52 -11.93 5.40
CA LEU A 68 -1.51 -12.51 6.75
C LEU A 68 -2.91 -12.50 7.35
N ALA A 69 -3.37 -13.66 7.82
CA ALA A 69 -4.62 -13.79 8.56
C ALA A 69 -4.38 -13.66 10.08
N VAL A 70 -5.28 -12.97 10.78
CA VAL A 70 -5.28 -12.96 12.24
C VAL A 70 -5.97 -14.23 12.75
N THR A 71 -5.25 -15.08 13.48
CA THR A 71 -5.75 -16.35 13.99
C THR A 71 -6.38 -16.24 15.40
N ASP A 72 -6.02 -15.19 16.17
CA ASP A 72 -6.62 -14.92 17.48
C ASP A 72 -7.98 -14.22 17.31
N THR A 73 -9.07 -15.00 17.36
CA THR A 73 -10.44 -14.50 17.22
C THR A 73 -10.86 -13.59 18.39
N LYS A 74 -10.34 -13.81 19.61
CA LYS A 74 -10.68 -13.01 20.80
C LYS A 74 -10.08 -11.60 20.75
N GLN A 75 -8.93 -11.44 20.11
CA GLN A 75 -8.24 -10.16 19.98
C GLN A 75 -8.09 -9.74 18.50
N TYR A 76 -8.98 -10.21 17.63
CA TYR A 76 -8.91 -10.00 16.19
C TYR A 76 -8.64 -8.54 15.81
N MET A 77 -9.49 -7.60 16.26
CA MET A 77 -9.34 -6.18 15.91
C MET A 77 -8.03 -5.57 16.36
N LYS A 78 -7.52 -5.95 17.54
CA LYS A 78 -6.23 -5.49 18.06
C LYS A 78 -5.06 -5.86 17.16
N TYR A 79 -5.03 -7.10 16.66
CA TYR A 79 -3.98 -7.58 15.75
C TYR A 79 -4.20 -7.13 14.32
N PHE A 80 -5.45 -7.09 13.85
CA PHE A 80 -5.80 -6.58 12.54
C PHE A 80 -5.37 -5.13 12.33
N HIS A 81 -5.65 -4.23 13.25
CA HIS A 81 -5.22 -2.82 13.17
C HIS A 81 -3.69 -2.65 13.07
N LYS A 82 -2.92 -3.59 13.61
CA LYS A 82 -1.46 -3.55 13.53
C LYS A 82 -0.94 -3.78 12.10
N ILE A 83 -1.67 -4.51 11.25
CA ILE A 83 -1.27 -4.87 9.89
C ILE A 83 -2.09 -4.16 8.81
N ALA A 84 -3.29 -3.66 9.12
CA ALA A 84 -4.27 -3.17 8.14
C ALA A 84 -3.76 -2.06 7.21
N GLN A 85 -2.89 -1.17 7.73
CA GLN A 85 -2.33 -0.04 6.96
C GLN A 85 -0.88 -0.28 6.51
N LYS A 86 -0.38 -1.51 6.65
CA LYS A 86 0.98 -1.85 6.25
C LYS A 86 1.01 -2.51 4.88
N HIS A 87 2.08 -2.24 4.14
CA HIS A 87 2.33 -2.83 2.83
C HIS A 87 3.75 -3.36 2.78
N VAL A 88 3.99 -4.30 1.90
CA VAL A 88 5.33 -4.69 1.45
C VAL A 88 5.55 -4.22 0.02
N ASP A 89 6.79 -3.92 -0.33
CA ASP A 89 7.08 -3.36 -1.65
C ASP A 89 6.85 -4.38 -2.76
N PHE A 90 7.28 -5.62 -2.56
CA PHE A 90 7.07 -6.72 -3.51
C PHE A 90 6.79 -8.03 -2.78
N VAL A 91 5.97 -8.86 -3.39
CA VAL A 91 5.72 -10.24 -2.99
C VAL A 91 6.07 -11.15 -4.16
N ILE A 92 6.80 -12.20 -3.88
CA ILE A 92 7.14 -13.23 -4.85
C ILE A 92 6.26 -14.44 -4.60
N CYS A 93 5.56 -14.85 -5.64
CA CYS A 93 4.67 -16.00 -5.61
C CYS A 93 5.11 -17.05 -6.64
N ASP A 94 4.68 -18.28 -6.42
CA ASP A 94 4.72 -19.30 -7.47
C ASP A 94 3.62 -19.06 -8.52
N LYS A 95 3.52 -19.96 -9.51
CA LYS A 95 2.53 -19.91 -10.60
C LYS A 95 1.07 -19.97 -10.13
N ASP A 96 0.81 -20.54 -8.95
CA ASP A 96 -0.51 -20.72 -8.37
C ASP A 96 -0.83 -19.62 -7.32
N LEU A 97 -0.02 -18.56 -7.28
CA LEU A 97 -0.08 -17.42 -6.38
C LEU A 97 0.13 -17.75 -4.90
N TYR A 98 0.75 -18.88 -4.57
CA TYR A 98 1.25 -19.10 -3.21
C TYR A 98 2.47 -18.21 -2.93
N VAL A 99 2.43 -17.53 -1.80
CA VAL A 99 3.50 -16.62 -1.40
C VAL A 99 4.75 -17.40 -1.02
N LEU A 100 5.85 -17.15 -1.74
CA LEU A 100 7.16 -17.72 -1.44
C LEU A 100 7.91 -16.85 -0.43
N PHE A 101 7.97 -15.55 -0.66
CA PHE A 101 8.56 -14.56 0.24
C PHE A 101 8.14 -13.13 -0.13
N ALA A 102 8.32 -12.20 0.81
CA ALA A 102 8.13 -10.77 0.60
C ALA A 102 9.47 -10.03 0.57
N ILE A 103 9.52 -8.89 -0.11
CA ILE A 103 10.71 -8.04 -0.24
C ILE A 103 10.37 -6.61 0.19
N GLU A 104 11.24 -6.02 1.00
CA GLU A 104 11.29 -4.59 1.33
C GLU A 104 12.54 -3.98 0.72
N LEU A 105 12.37 -2.84 0.05
CA LEU A 105 13.46 -2.08 -0.52
C LEU A 105 13.85 -0.94 0.42
N ASP A 106 14.74 -1.22 1.36
CA ASP A 106 15.14 -0.27 2.39
C ASP A 106 16.03 0.85 1.82
N ASP A 107 15.83 2.08 2.29
CA ASP A 107 16.76 3.18 2.05
C ASP A 107 17.89 3.17 3.08
N SER A 108 19.12 3.29 2.62
CA SER A 108 20.32 3.33 3.48
C SER A 108 20.44 4.58 4.36
N THR A 109 19.55 5.57 4.17
CA THR A 109 19.58 6.87 4.84
C THR A 109 18.40 7.05 5.80
N HIS A 110 18.68 7.15 7.10
CA HIS A 110 17.80 7.57 8.20
C HIS A 110 16.75 6.60 8.71
N GLU A 111 17.19 5.54 9.39
CA GLU A 111 16.31 4.81 10.31
C GLU A 111 16.06 5.62 11.59
N THR A 112 14.87 6.20 11.71
CA THR A 112 14.40 6.76 12.99
C THR A 112 14.00 5.65 13.96
N ARG A 113 14.04 5.93 15.29
CA ARG A 113 13.64 4.96 16.34
C ARG A 113 12.22 4.41 16.15
N ASP A 114 11.31 5.22 15.60
CA ASP A 114 9.92 4.82 15.34
C ASP A 114 9.78 4.01 14.04
N ALA A 115 10.67 4.19 13.07
CA ALA A 115 10.79 3.33 11.90
C ALA A 115 11.18 1.90 12.33
N ARG A 116 12.20 1.75 13.17
CA ARG A 116 12.63 0.44 13.71
C ARG A 116 11.53 -0.31 14.47
N LYS A 117 10.70 0.40 15.27
CA LYS A 117 9.57 -0.24 15.98
C LYS A 117 8.49 -0.73 15.02
N ARG A 118 8.22 0.02 13.95
CA ARG A 118 7.23 -0.37 12.92
C ARG A 118 7.72 -1.57 12.10
N ASP A 119 9.00 -1.60 11.80
CA ASP A 119 9.65 -2.68 11.05
C ASP A 119 9.70 -3.97 11.87
N HIS A 120 10.05 -3.88 13.16
CA HIS A 120 10.03 -5.04 14.06
C HIS A 120 8.65 -5.71 14.20
N LEU A 121 7.56 -4.93 14.13
CA LEU A 121 6.22 -5.51 14.11
C LEU A 121 5.97 -6.32 12.83
N LYS A 122 6.42 -5.79 11.68
CA LYS A 122 6.27 -6.46 10.39
C LYS A 122 7.06 -7.77 10.37
N ASP A 123 8.32 -7.73 10.82
CA ASP A 123 9.18 -8.91 10.92
C ASP A 123 8.53 -10.01 11.79
N LYS A 124 8.00 -9.64 12.95
CA LYS A 124 7.30 -10.60 13.83
C LYS A 124 6.04 -11.19 13.20
N ALA A 125 5.26 -10.39 12.49
CA ALA A 125 4.04 -10.84 11.86
C ALA A 125 4.32 -11.84 10.72
N PHE A 126 5.31 -11.53 9.88
CA PHE A 126 5.74 -12.41 8.80
C PHE A 126 6.37 -13.70 9.31
N ALA A 127 7.24 -13.63 10.34
CA ALA A 127 7.83 -14.79 10.98
C ALA A 127 6.76 -15.70 11.60
N ALA A 128 5.75 -15.13 12.28
CA ALA A 128 4.63 -15.90 12.84
C ALA A 128 3.79 -16.61 11.78
N ALA A 129 3.69 -16.03 10.58
CA ALA A 129 2.98 -16.63 9.44
C ALA A 129 3.83 -17.60 8.62
N GLY A 130 5.12 -17.75 8.94
CA GLY A 130 6.05 -18.61 8.20
C GLY A 130 6.43 -18.08 6.81
N ILE A 131 6.20 -16.81 6.53
CA ILE A 131 6.55 -16.16 5.26
C ILE A 131 7.86 -15.39 5.45
N PRO A 132 8.94 -15.71 4.70
CA PRO A 132 10.19 -14.95 4.74
C PRO A 132 9.99 -13.50 4.31
N LEU A 133 10.41 -12.54 5.15
CA LEU A 133 10.51 -11.13 4.78
C LEU A 133 11.97 -10.77 4.55
N LYS A 134 12.33 -10.52 3.29
CA LYS A 134 13.70 -10.22 2.86
C LYS A 134 13.88 -8.73 2.63
N ARG A 135 14.97 -8.15 3.15
CA ARG A 135 15.30 -6.73 2.99
C ARG A 135 16.48 -6.57 2.04
N ILE A 136 16.41 -5.55 1.20
CA ILE A 136 17.48 -5.23 0.24
C ILE A 136 17.64 -3.72 0.12
N THR A 137 18.88 -3.24 0.17
CA THR A 137 19.24 -1.84 -0.01
C THR A 137 19.81 -1.57 -1.40
N ASP A 138 20.57 -2.53 -1.92
CA ASP A 138 21.30 -2.39 -3.17
C ASP A 138 20.52 -2.91 -4.37
N ILE A 139 20.40 -2.08 -5.39
CA ILE A 139 19.73 -2.44 -6.64
C ILE A 139 20.76 -3.05 -7.60
N ASP A 140 21.15 -4.28 -7.32
CA ASP A 140 22.07 -5.08 -8.14
C ASP A 140 21.51 -6.48 -8.44
N LYS A 141 21.59 -6.93 -9.68
CA LYS A 141 21.04 -8.22 -10.13
C LYS A 141 21.62 -9.41 -9.38
N LYS A 142 22.90 -9.35 -9.00
CA LYS A 142 23.55 -10.41 -8.21
C LYS A 142 22.97 -10.53 -6.80
N GLN A 143 22.66 -9.39 -6.16
CA GLN A 143 22.00 -9.37 -4.86
C GLN A 143 20.55 -9.85 -4.95
N ILE A 144 19.84 -9.44 -6.00
CA ILE A 144 18.46 -9.89 -6.24
C ILE A 144 18.40 -11.42 -6.41
N ARG A 145 19.33 -12.04 -7.17
CA ARG A 145 19.39 -13.49 -7.30
C ARG A 145 19.60 -14.24 -5.98
N LYS A 146 20.27 -13.61 -4.99
CA LYS A 146 20.42 -14.23 -3.66
C LYS A 146 19.09 -14.32 -2.91
N LEU A 147 18.10 -13.48 -3.24
CA LEU A 147 16.77 -13.53 -2.63
C LEU A 147 16.01 -14.81 -3.01
N PHE A 148 16.34 -15.45 -4.14
CA PHE A 148 15.69 -16.66 -4.65
C PHE A 148 16.38 -17.97 -4.21
N ARG A 149 17.41 -17.87 -3.39
CA ARG A 149 18.14 -19.00 -2.76
C ARG A 149 17.77 -19.09 -1.29
#